data_3b2dc5c0c42eba5d80cb1fa6964e4195
#
_entry.id   3b2dc5c0c42eba5d80cb1fa6964e4195
#
_cell.length_a   1.000
_cell.length_b   1.000
_cell.length_c   1.000
_cell.angle_alpha   90.00
_cell.angle_beta   90.00
_cell.angle_gamma   90.00
#
_symmetry.space_group_name_H-M   'P 1'
#
loop_
_entity.id
_entity.type
_entity.pdbx_description
1 polymer ?
#
loop_
_entity_poly.entity_id
_entity_poly.type
_entity_poly.pdbx_seq_one_letter_code
_entity_poly.pdbx_strand_id
1 'polypeptide(L)'
;MNTKTMSPAGKSSEAQDPWLPMIVIAMGQALMSFNVAALPISMGGMVSDFGVPPTTVGTAIVMYSLGVSGFIMLGAKLGQRFGSKLFFQSAVSLFLIALIVMVFSPTASVMLAAQALCGLAGAALVPTLVVLIANHFRGEQQSKALGWLGSARAMAGVLAFLIIGTLERFVSWRVAFSLLIVHAITILILSFKLKPSVSRPEVKIDFFGVLLVSSAVILLSFGFNNLRSFGLFMARPAAPFEILGISPAPLMIVVGLVLGSAFLAWTRKREADKKMPLFALEVVESPKERATVLMMFLIVGMEAATNFSVPLYIQIVQGRDAFQTAIAMMPFNLSVFFTAILIVKLYNRFTPRQIAGYSFALVAAGAFWLAFVVSNNWSTFPVLIGLVAFGIGQGALVTLLFNVLVTSSPKELAGDVGALRGTAGNLAASVGTAVMGTLMVAVLSAGVISSLTANPVITPDLKEQVDLNSINFLSNVRLEERLKSTTATPEQVTEAIRINEEARLRALKIAFFALGSLALLAIFPSRRLPDYRPGEVPDEKLKKT
;
A
#
# COMPACT_ATOMS: atom_id res chain seq x y z
N MET A 1 8.89 -55.09 41.31
CA MET A 1 8.33 -54.59 40.05
C MET A 1 7.51 -53.37 40.36
N ASN A 2 8.10 -52.19 40.26
CA ASN A 2 7.41 -50.89 40.52
C ASN A 2 7.21 -50.17 39.19
N THR A 3 6.01 -50.24 38.67
CA THR A 3 5.57 -49.46 37.49
C THR A 3 5.25 -48.05 37.96
N LYS A 4 6.18 -47.09 37.73
CA LYS A 4 5.90 -45.65 37.81
C LYS A 4 5.04 -45.28 36.61
N THR A 5 3.77 -45.03 36.85
CA THR A 5 2.88 -44.33 35.92
C THR A 5 3.40 -42.91 35.69
N MET A 6 3.91 -42.64 34.48
CA MET A 6 4.18 -41.28 34.06
C MET A 6 2.85 -40.50 33.90
N SER A 7 2.67 -39.54 34.78
CA SER A 7 1.60 -38.52 34.64
C SER A 7 1.82 -37.71 33.39
N PRO A 8 0.76 -37.41 32.58
CA PRO A 8 0.94 -36.54 31.40
C PRO A 8 1.33 -35.15 31.85
N ALA A 9 2.46 -34.66 31.34
CA ALA A 9 2.94 -33.31 31.58
C ALA A 9 1.82 -32.29 31.29
N GLY A 10 1.40 -31.62 32.34
CA GLY A 10 0.41 -30.55 32.25
C GLY A 10 0.89 -29.50 31.25
N LYS A 11 0.01 -29.13 30.30
CA LYS A 11 0.17 -27.93 29.51
C LYS A 11 0.34 -26.77 30.50
N SER A 12 1.57 -26.29 30.67
CA SER A 12 1.81 -25.02 31.34
C SER A 12 1.01 -23.97 30.58
N SER A 13 0.00 -23.39 31.23
CA SER A 13 -0.67 -22.21 30.70
C SER A 13 0.40 -21.11 30.65
N GLU A 14 0.99 -20.88 29.47
CA GLU A 14 1.84 -19.72 29.26
C GLU A 14 1.00 -18.49 29.64
N ALA A 15 1.44 -17.78 30.65
CA ALA A 15 0.80 -16.55 31.09
C ALA A 15 0.77 -15.61 29.88
N GLN A 16 -0.43 -15.26 29.43
CA GLN A 16 -0.59 -14.37 28.28
C GLN A 16 -0.05 -12.99 28.63
N ASP A 17 0.85 -12.48 27.78
CA ASP A 17 1.33 -11.11 27.91
C ASP A 17 0.15 -10.12 27.78
N PRO A 18 0.18 -8.99 28.51
CA PRO A 18 -0.90 -8.01 28.46
C PRO A 18 -1.05 -7.41 27.06
N TRP A 19 -2.29 -7.19 26.60
CA TRP A 19 -2.59 -6.65 25.27
C TRP A 19 -2.37 -5.15 25.12
N LEU A 20 -2.06 -4.42 26.19
CA LEU A 20 -1.81 -2.98 26.12
C LEU A 20 -0.74 -2.58 25.10
N PRO A 21 0.42 -3.27 24.98
CA PRO A 21 1.39 -2.99 23.93
C PRO A 21 0.79 -3.09 22.53
N MET A 22 -0.11 -4.07 22.29
CA MET A 22 -0.74 -4.23 20.99
C MET A 22 -1.64 -3.04 20.63
N ILE A 23 -2.36 -2.48 21.61
CA ILE A 23 -3.19 -1.29 21.41
C ILE A 23 -2.30 -0.12 20.95
N VAL A 24 -1.18 0.13 21.62
CA VAL A 24 -0.22 1.19 21.25
C VAL A 24 0.35 0.97 19.86
N ILE A 25 0.72 -0.27 19.54
CA ILE A 25 1.25 -0.66 18.23
C ILE A 25 0.19 -0.46 17.13
N ALA A 26 -1.05 -0.90 17.38
CA ALA A 26 -2.16 -0.73 16.44
C ALA A 26 -2.51 0.75 16.22
N MET A 27 -2.47 1.56 17.27
CA MET A 27 -2.65 3.02 17.17
C MET A 27 -1.54 3.66 16.34
N GLY A 28 -0.26 3.23 16.48
CA GLY A 28 0.86 3.69 15.66
C GLY A 28 0.67 3.34 14.17
N GLN A 29 0.18 2.13 13.88
CA GLN A 29 -0.19 1.75 12.51
C GLN A 29 -1.34 2.60 11.99
N ALA A 30 -2.37 2.81 12.80
CA ALA A 30 -3.54 3.62 12.45
C ALA A 30 -3.16 5.08 12.16
N LEU A 31 -2.25 5.67 12.94
CA LEU A 31 -1.74 7.04 12.72
C LEU A 31 -1.21 7.24 11.30
N MET A 32 -0.32 6.34 10.86
CA MET A 32 0.25 6.40 9.51
C MET A 32 -0.80 6.18 8.43
N SER A 33 -1.64 5.17 8.60
CA SER A 33 -2.64 4.80 7.59
C SER A 33 -3.72 5.86 7.44
N PHE A 34 -4.13 6.47 8.54
CA PHE A 34 -5.10 7.54 8.58
C PHE A 34 -4.55 8.80 7.90
N ASN A 35 -3.27 9.19 8.17
CA ASN A 35 -2.63 10.33 7.52
C ASN A 35 -2.63 10.20 5.99
N VAL A 36 -2.27 9.00 5.48
CA VAL A 36 -2.25 8.75 4.03
C VAL A 36 -3.65 8.80 3.42
N ALA A 37 -4.64 8.20 4.08
CA ALA A 37 -6.02 8.20 3.61
C ALA A 37 -6.68 9.59 3.69
N ALA A 38 -6.26 10.41 4.64
CA ALA A 38 -6.75 11.77 4.84
C ALA A 38 -6.44 12.72 3.68
N LEU A 39 -5.25 12.58 3.09
CA LEU A 39 -4.76 13.51 2.06
C LEU A 39 -5.67 13.61 0.82
N PRO A 40 -6.05 12.50 0.15
CA PRO A 40 -6.94 12.60 -1.01
C PRO A 40 -8.35 13.08 -0.66
N ILE A 41 -8.82 12.80 0.56
CA ILE A 41 -10.14 13.23 1.02
C ILE A 41 -10.15 14.75 1.20
N SER A 42 -9.12 15.30 1.86
CA SER A 42 -8.98 16.73 2.15
C SER A 42 -8.41 17.57 1.00
N MET A 43 -8.25 16.96 -0.18
CA MET A 43 -7.66 17.64 -1.34
C MET A 43 -8.45 18.90 -1.74
N GLY A 44 -9.79 18.82 -1.75
CA GLY A 44 -10.66 19.92 -2.12
C GLY A 44 -10.47 21.13 -1.20
N GLY A 45 -10.52 20.91 0.10
CA GLY A 45 -10.30 21.95 1.12
C GLY A 45 -8.90 22.57 1.05
N MET A 46 -7.86 21.75 0.86
CA MET A 46 -6.47 22.23 0.72
C MET A 46 -6.26 23.08 -0.55
N VAL A 47 -6.83 22.65 -1.68
CA VAL A 47 -6.77 23.38 -2.96
C VAL A 47 -7.40 24.75 -2.82
N SER A 48 -8.58 24.82 -2.19
CA SER A 48 -9.30 26.09 -1.93
C SER A 48 -8.53 27.00 -0.98
N ASP A 49 -7.96 26.43 0.07
CA ASP A 49 -7.29 27.17 1.15
C ASP A 49 -5.94 27.76 0.72
N PHE A 50 -5.16 27.01 -0.05
CA PHE A 50 -3.85 27.46 -0.55
C PHE A 50 -3.89 28.15 -1.92
N GLY A 51 -5.01 28.10 -2.64
CA GLY A 51 -5.12 28.66 -3.98
C GLY A 51 -4.21 27.98 -5.03
N VAL A 52 -3.94 26.70 -4.89
CA VAL A 52 -3.01 25.93 -5.74
C VAL A 52 -3.74 24.84 -6.53
N PRO A 53 -3.17 24.38 -7.67
CA PRO A 53 -3.76 23.26 -8.41
C PRO A 53 -3.83 21.96 -7.59
N PRO A 54 -4.80 21.06 -7.85
CA PRO A 54 -4.92 19.76 -7.19
C PRO A 54 -3.64 18.90 -7.30
N THR A 55 -2.89 19.03 -8.37
CA THR A 55 -1.61 18.35 -8.59
C THR A 55 -0.56 18.71 -7.54
N THR A 56 -0.53 19.97 -7.09
CA THR A 56 0.37 20.41 -6.02
C THR A 56 0.03 19.74 -4.70
N VAL A 57 -1.26 19.68 -4.35
CA VAL A 57 -1.70 18.97 -3.13
C VAL A 57 -1.45 17.46 -3.25
N GLY A 58 -1.68 16.87 -4.43
CA GLY A 58 -1.38 15.47 -4.71
C GLY A 58 0.09 15.10 -4.48
N THR A 59 1.01 16.07 -4.68
CA THR A 59 2.46 15.88 -4.38
C THR A 59 2.71 15.58 -2.90
N ALA A 60 1.82 15.96 -1.99
CA ALA A 60 1.94 15.63 -0.56
C ALA A 60 1.97 14.10 -0.30
N ILE A 61 1.13 13.35 -1.02
CA ILE A 61 1.10 11.88 -0.94
C ILE A 61 2.44 11.31 -1.43
N VAL A 62 2.98 11.88 -2.49
CA VAL A 62 4.29 11.47 -3.05
C VAL A 62 5.41 11.77 -2.06
N MET A 63 5.44 12.97 -1.46
CA MET A 63 6.45 13.35 -0.45
C MET A 63 6.44 12.40 0.74
N TYR A 64 5.26 12.10 1.29
CA TYR A 64 5.12 11.10 2.35
C TYR A 64 5.65 9.73 1.92
N SER A 65 5.21 9.23 0.78
CA SER A 65 5.56 7.89 0.29
C SER A 65 7.07 7.74 0.01
N LEU A 66 7.70 8.78 -0.55
CA LEU A 66 9.15 8.80 -0.79
C LEU A 66 9.93 8.84 0.52
N GLY A 67 9.46 9.62 1.50
CA GLY A 67 10.05 9.66 2.84
C GLY A 67 10.02 8.28 3.51
N VAL A 68 8.87 7.60 3.49
CA VAL A 68 8.74 6.24 4.03
C VAL A 68 9.64 5.27 3.27
N SER A 69 9.45 5.15 1.97
CA SER A 69 10.09 4.08 1.19
C SER A 69 11.60 4.22 1.08
N GLY A 70 12.10 5.45 1.00
CA GLY A 70 13.53 5.72 0.90
C GLY A 70 14.31 5.42 2.18
N PHE A 71 13.72 5.66 3.36
CA PHE A 71 14.45 5.61 4.61
C PHE A 71 14.05 4.49 5.58
N ILE A 72 13.16 3.60 5.17
CA ILE A 72 12.64 2.53 6.04
C ILE A 72 13.74 1.56 6.52
N MET A 73 14.73 1.22 5.68
CA MET A 73 15.85 0.35 6.07
C MET A 73 16.78 1.04 7.04
N LEU A 74 17.02 2.34 6.88
CA LEU A 74 17.74 3.15 7.87
C LEU A 74 16.97 3.17 9.19
N GLY A 75 15.65 3.39 9.15
CA GLY A 75 14.79 3.36 10.32
C GLY A 75 14.90 2.06 11.11
N ALA A 76 14.96 0.91 10.43
CA ALA A 76 15.16 -0.38 11.08
C ALA A 76 16.47 -0.47 11.86
N LYS A 77 17.58 -0.01 11.27
CA LYS A 77 18.91 -0.03 11.93
C LYS A 77 19.01 0.97 13.07
N LEU A 78 18.42 2.15 12.91
CA LEU A 78 18.36 3.13 14.01
C LEU A 78 17.54 2.57 15.19
N GLY A 79 16.40 1.90 14.91
CA GLY A 79 15.60 1.24 15.94
C GLY A 79 16.35 0.12 16.68
N GLN A 80 17.20 -0.65 15.99
CA GLN A 80 18.07 -1.64 16.61
C GLN A 80 19.14 -0.98 17.49
N ARG A 81 19.75 0.11 17.01
CA ARG A 81 20.82 0.82 17.70
C ARG A 81 20.36 1.52 18.98
N PHE A 82 19.25 2.24 18.92
CA PHE A 82 18.75 3.06 20.04
C PHE A 82 17.71 2.33 20.91
N GLY A 83 17.27 1.16 20.50
CA GLY A 83 16.20 0.42 21.17
C GLY A 83 14.81 0.82 20.69
N SER A 84 13.96 -0.19 20.48
CA SER A 84 12.66 -0.02 19.81
C SER A 84 11.70 0.91 20.54
N LYS A 85 11.68 0.92 21.89
CA LYS A 85 10.79 1.80 22.66
C LYS A 85 11.15 3.28 22.48
N LEU A 86 12.41 3.64 22.73
CA LEU A 86 12.87 5.03 22.61
C LEU A 86 12.73 5.52 21.17
N PHE A 87 13.09 4.67 20.20
CA PHE A 87 13.00 5.01 18.79
C PHE A 87 11.55 5.17 18.31
N PHE A 88 10.62 4.34 18.82
CA PHE A 88 9.19 4.50 18.60
C PHE A 88 8.67 5.84 19.12
N GLN A 89 9.03 6.20 20.36
CA GLN A 89 8.66 7.47 20.97
C GLN A 89 9.20 8.66 20.17
N SER A 90 10.46 8.61 19.76
CA SER A 90 11.07 9.65 18.92
C SER A 90 10.38 9.78 17.56
N ALA A 91 10.04 8.67 16.94
CA ALA A 91 9.34 8.65 15.65
C ALA A 91 7.90 9.20 15.77
N VAL A 92 7.16 8.83 16.82
CA VAL A 92 5.83 9.41 17.08
C VAL A 92 5.93 10.90 17.39
N SER A 93 6.95 11.33 18.13
CA SER A 93 7.19 12.76 18.42
C SER A 93 7.49 13.54 17.14
N LEU A 94 8.32 12.99 16.24
CA LEU A 94 8.60 13.61 14.94
C LEU A 94 7.32 13.69 14.09
N PHE A 95 6.50 12.62 14.10
CA PHE A 95 5.23 12.61 13.40
C PHE A 95 4.27 13.66 13.96
N LEU A 96 4.20 13.79 15.28
CA LEU A 96 3.39 14.81 15.97
C LEU A 96 3.83 16.24 15.59
N ILE A 97 5.12 16.52 15.59
CA ILE A 97 5.66 17.82 15.17
C ILE A 97 5.29 18.10 13.71
N ALA A 98 5.46 17.11 12.83
CA ALA A 98 5.09 17.23 11.43
C ALA A 98 3.59 17.49 11.23
N LEU A 99 2.70 16.86 12.02
CA LEU A 99 1.26 17.11 12.00
C LEU A 99 0.92 18.51 12.48
N ILE A 100 1.60 19.01 13.50
CA ILE A 100 1.43 20.39 13.98
C ILE A 100 1.82 21.38 12.86
N VAL A 101 2.99 21.18 12.23
CA VAL A 101 3.42 22.00 11.08
C VAL A 101 2.40 21.91 9.93
N MET A 102 1.83 20.74 9.67
CA MET A 102 0.81 20.53 8.65
C MET A 102 -0.45 21.35 8.94
N VAL A 103 -1.01 21.22 10.14
CA VAL A 103 -2.27 21.90 10.54
C VAL A 103 -2.12 23.43 10.50
N PHE A 104 -0.96 23.94 10.91
CA PHE A 104 -0.67 25.38 10.93
C PHE A 104 0.07 25.87 9.69
N SER A 105 0.14 25.08 8.61
CA SER A 105 0.84 25.45 7.39
C SER A 105 0.19 26.69 6.74
N PRO A 106 0.95 27.78 6.50
CA PRO A 106 0.44 28.97 5.82
C PRO A 106 0.47 28.83 4.29
N THR A 107 1.25 27.89 3.76
CA THR A 107 1.43 27.68 2.32
C THR A 107 1.50 26.19 1.98
N ALA A 108 1.20 25.87 0.72
CA ALA A 108 1.31 24.51 0.21
C ALA A 108 2.74 23.95 0.35
N SER A 109 3.79 24.75 0.19
CA SER A 109 5.18 24.32 0.34
C SER A 109 5.50 23.85 1.77
N VAL A 110 4.98 24.55 2.79
CA VAL A 110 5.13 24.13 4.20
C VAL A 110 4.36 22.84 4.46
N MET A 111 3.17 22.70 3.90
CA MET A 111 2.37 21.46 3.97
C MET A 111 3.11 20.28 3.32
N LEU A 112 3.73 20.47 2.15
CA LEU A 112 4.53 19.44 1.48
C LEU A 112 5.75 19.03 2.32
N ALA A 113 6.46 19.98 2.93
CA ALA A 113 7.56 19.72 3.83
C ALA A 113 7.10 18.94 5.07
N ALA A 114 5.95 19.30 5.64
CA ALA A 114 5.35 18.57 6.76
C ALA A 114 5.03 17.11 6.39
N GLN A 115 4.51 16.84 5.19
CA GLN A 115 4.25 15.48 4.73
C GLN A 115 5.54 14.69 4.46
N ALA A 116 6.61 15.33 3.98
CA ALA A 116 7.91 14.70 3.88
C ALA A 116 8.44 14.28 5.27
N LEU A 117 8.29 15.13 6.30
CA LEU A 117 8.65 14.81 7.69
C LEU A 117 7.76 13.69 8.26
N CYS A 118 6.45 13.68 7.99
CA CYS A 118 5.57 12.56 8.33
C CYS A 118 6.06 11.25 7.67
N GLY A 119 6.54 11.32 6.43
CA GLY A 119 7.13 10.19 5.71
C GLY A 119 8.40 9.65 6.39
N LEU A 120 9.32 10.53 6.79
CA LEU A 120 10.53 10.14 7.53
C LEU A 120 10.19 9.50 8.88
N ALA A 121 9.22 10.06 9.61
CA ALA A 121 8.71 9.46 10.84
C ALA A 121 8.07 8.08 10.59
N GLY A 122 7.31 7.95 9.50
CA GLY A 122 6.73 6.68 9.05
C GLY A 122 7.80 5.63 8.73
N ALA A 123 8.92 6.04 8.12
CA ALA A 123 10.06 5.16 7.85
C ALA A 123 10.65 4.56 9.14
N ALA A 124 10.63 5.31 10.23
CA ALA A 124 11.05 4.84 11.54
C ALA A 124 9.98 3.94 12.19
N LEU A 125 8.70 4.30 12.08
CA LEU A 125 7.60 3.58 12.71
C LEU A 125 7.40 2.18 12.13
N VAL A 126 7.37 2.02 10.80
CA VAL A 126 7.02 0.75 10.14
C VAL A 126 7.84 -0.45 10.65
N PRO A 127 9.19 -0.44 10.64
CA PRO A 127 9.97 -1.55 11.15
C PRO A 127 9.87 -1.68 12.67
N THR A 128 9.75 -0.55 13.38
CA THR A 128 9.69 -0.53 14.84
C THR A 128 8.43 -1.21 15.38
N LEU A 129 7.27 -1.08 14.71
CA LEU A 129 6.04 -1.78 15.09
C LEU A 129 6.24 -3.30 15.08
N VAL A 130 6.98 -3.83 14.08
CA VAL A 130 7.27 -5.27 13.96
C VAL A 130 8.19 -5.72 15.09
N VAL A 131 9.23 -4.94 15.39
CA VAL A 131 10.15 -5.22 16.50
C VAL A 131 9.42 -5.20 17.84
N LEU A 132 8.52 -4.24 18.05
CA LEU A 132 7.72 -4.17 19.27
C LEU A 132 6.82 -5.40 19.42
N ILE A 133 6.20 -5.89 18.34
CA ILE A 133 5.42 -7.15 18.37
C ILE A 133 6.33 -8.32 18.76
N ALA A 134 7.49 -8.47 18.11
CA ALA A 134 8.43 -9.56 18.40
C ALA A 134 8.98 -9.52 19.83
N ASN A 135 9.08 -8.33 20.44
CA ASN A 135 9.58 -8.15 21.80
C ASN A 135 8.52 -8.44 22.88
N HIS A 136 7.23 -8.20 22.59
CA HIS A 136 6.15 -8.32 23.57
C HIS A 136 5.33 -9.60 23.43
N PHE A 137 5.32 -10.25 22.26
CA PHE A 137 4.46 -11.40 21.99
C PHE A 137 5.23 -12.57 21.42
N ARG A 138 4.76 -13.81 21.69
CA ARG A 138 5.38 -15.06 21.22
C ARG A 138 4.30 -16.02 20.70
N GLY A 139 4.72 -16.96 19.86
CA GLY A 139 3.88 -18.06 19.39
C GLY A 139 2.55 -17.58 18.78
N GLU A 140 1.44 -18.16 19.23
CA GLU A 140 0.10 -17.84 18.74
C GLU A 140 -0.29 -16.38 19.02
N GLN A 141 0.14 -15.82 20.16
CA GLN A 141 -0.14 -14.43 20.50
C GLN A 141 0.57 -13.45 19.57
N GLN A 142 1.79 -13.75 19.12
CA GLN A 142 2.50 -12.96 18.10
C GLN A 142 1.76 -13.00 16.76
N SER A 143 1.28 -14.16 16.34
CA SER A 143 0.50 -14.31 15.11
C SER A 143 -0.80 -13.50 15.16
N LYS A 144 -1.49 -13.52 16.30
CA LYS A 144 -2.68 -12.67 16.53
C LYS A 144 -2.33 -11.17 16.47
N ALA A 145 -1.21 -10.75 17.08
CA ALA A 145 -0.75 -9.37 17.06
C ALA A 145 -0.44 -8.87 15.64
N LEU A 146 0.17 -9.70 14.80
CA LEU A 146 0.39 -9.39 13.37
C LEU A 146 -0.92 -9.26 12.59
N GLY A 147 -1.92 -10.09 12.89
CA GLY A 147 -3.28 -9.95 12.35
C GLY A 147 -3.91 -8.62 12.75
N TRP A 148 -3.82 -8.23 14.01
CA TRP A 148 -4.30 -6.94 14.51
C TRP A 148 -3.59 -5.75 13.86
N LEU A 149 -2.28 -5.87 13.57
CA LEU A 149 -1.53 -4.83 12.87
C LEU A 149 -2.06 -4.60 11.44
N GLY A 150 -2.34 -5.68 10.71
CA GLY A 150 -2.96 -5.61 9.39
C GLY A 150 -4.37 -5.02 9.43
N SER A 151 -5.17 -5.45 10.41
CA SER A 151 -6.53 -4.96 10.63
C SER A 151 -6.58 -3.48 11.00
N ALA A 152 -5.67 -3.02 11.86
CA ALA A 152 -5.57 -1.60 12.22
C ALA A 152 -5.32 -0.71 10.99
N ARG A 153 -4.54 -1.20 10.01
CA ARG A 153 -4.32 -0.49 8.73
C ARG A 153 -5.62 -0.36 7.93
N ALA A 154 -6.36 -1.44 7.77
CA ALA A 154 -7.61 -1.45 7.00
C ALA A 154 -8.69 -0.59 7.67
N MET A 155 -8.85 -0.72 8.99
CA MET A 155 -9.83 0.06 9.77
C MET A 155 -9.51 1.55 9.73
N ALA A 156 -8.23 1.93 9.84
CA ALA A 156 -7.82 3.33 9.78
C ALA A 156 -8.19 3.97 8.41
N GLY A 157 -8.08 3.22 7.32
CA GLY A 157 -8.54 3.67 6.00
C GLY A 157 -10.04 3.98 5.99
N VAL A 158 -10.87 3.06 6.50
CA VAL A 158 -12.33 3.27 6.58
C VAL A 158 -12.69 4.46 7.48
N LEU A 159 -12.10 4.51 8.67
CA LEU A 159 -12.36 5.58 9.62
C LEU A 159 -11.91 6.95 9.10
N ALA A 160 -10.79 7.00 8.36
CA ALA A 160 -10.33 8.24 7.74
C ALA A 160 -11.39 8.81 6.78
N PHE A 161 -11.94 7.97 5.90
CA PHE A 161 -12.98 8.42 4.98
C PHE A 161 -14.23 8.92 5.72
N LEU A 162 -14.69 8.19 6.73
CA LEU A 162 -15.89 8.56 7.47
C LEU A 162 -15.69 9.83 8.31
N ILE A 163 -14.60 9.90 9.06
CA ILE A 163 -14.34 11.00 10.00
C ILE A 163 -13.95 12.26 9.23
N ILE A 164 -12.96 12.14 8.32
CA ILE A 164 -12.46 13.32 7.59
C ILE A 164 -13.48 13.81 6.59
N GLY A 165 -14.12 12.91 5.82
CA GLY A 165 -15.16 13.30 4.88
C GLY A 165 -16.33 14.04 5.54
N THR A 166 -16.68 13.65 6.78
CA THR A 166 -17.70 14.36 7.56
C THR A 166 -17.19 15.70 8.06
N LEU A 167 -16.00 15.75 8.67
CA LEU A 167 -15.45 16.97 9.26
C LEU A 167 -15.11 18.02 8.19
N GLU A 168 -14.59 17.61 7.04
CA GLU A 168 -14.28 18.53 5.95
C GLU A 168 -15.53 19.21 5.41
N ARG A 169 -16.64 18.48 5.35
CA ARG A 169 -17.91 19.03 4.89
C ARG A 169 -18.48 20.10 5.82
N PHE A 170 -18.28 19.98 7.15
CA PHE A 170 -18.92 20.85 8.15
C PHE A 170 -17.98 21.88 8.77
N VAL A 171 -16.66 21.64 8.76
CA VAL A 171 -15.69 22.49 9.45
C VAL A 171 -14.51 22.84 8.55
N SER A 172 -13.46 22.02 8.51
CA SER A 172 -12.29 22.20 7.64
C SER A 172 -11.36 20.97 7.68
N TRP A 173 -10.48 20.86 6.70
CA TRP A 173 -9.43 19.85 6.65
C TRP A 173 -8.42 19.98 7.82
N ARG A 174 -8.16 21.23 8.29
CA ARG A 174 -7.26 21.47 9.43
C ARG A 174 -7.79 20.82 10.72
N VAL A 175 -9.08 20.93 10.97
CA VAL A 175 -9.73 20.28 12.12
C VAL A 175 -9.66 18.75 12.00
N ALA A 176 -9.85 18.23 10.79
CA ALA A 176 -9.72 16.79 10.55
C ALA A 176 -8.28 16.28 10.85
N PHE A 177 -7.24 17.00 10.43
CA PHE A 177 -5.86 16.66 10.75
C PHE A 177 -5.48 16.92 12.22
N SER A 178 -6.13 17.84 12.92
CA SER A 178 -5.90 18.06 14.34
C SER A 178 -6.30 16.87 15.22
N LEU A 179 -7.24 16.04 14.77
CA LEU A 179 -7.54 14.76 15.44
C LEU A 179 -6.34 13.81 15.45
N LEU A 180 -5.51 13.84 14.39
CA LEU A 180 -4.28 13.04 14.36
C LEU A 180 -3.25 13.52 15.38
N ILE A 181 -3.24 14.83 15.68
CA ILE A 181 -2.40 15.40 16.75
C ILE A 181 -2.82 14.79 18.10
N VAL A 182 -4.12 14.82 18.41
CA VAL A 182 -4.65 14.21 19.64
C VAL A 182 -4.33 12.71 19.69
N HIS A 183 -4.49 12.01 18.56
CA HIS A 183 -4.17 10.58 18.45
C HIS A 183 -2.67 10.32 18.70
N ALA A 184 -1.76 11.11 18.12
CA ALA A 184 -0.32 10.97 18.30
C ALA A 184 0.10 11.26 19.76
N ILE A 185 -0.48 12.27 20.42
CA ILE A 185 -0.27 12.56 21.85
C ILE A 185 -0.71 11.36 22.69
N THR A 186 -1.86 10.78 22.40
CA THR A 186 -2.39 9.59 23.11
C THR A 186 -1.43 8.41 22.97
N ILE A 187 -0.91 8.14 21.76
CA ILE A 187 0.10 7.11 21.52
C ILE A 187 1.33 7.37 22.36
N LEU A 188 1.81 8.62 22.37
CA LEU A 188 3.03 8.98 23.10
C LEU A 188 2.86 8.74 24.60
N ILE A 189 1.74 9.16 25.20
CA ILE A 189 1.43 8.92 26.62
C ILE A 189 1.37 7.41 26.91
N LEU A 190 0.65 6.64 26.11
CA LEU A 190 0.52 5.20 26.31
C LEU A 190 1.85 4.45 26.10
N SER A 191 2.73 4.96 25.24
CA SER A 191 4.02 4.35 24.92
C SER A 191 4.96 4.28 26.12
N PHE A 192 4.80 5.13 27.14
CA PHE A 192 5.59 5.06 28.38
C PHE A 192 5.37 3.74 29.13
N LYS A 193 4.19 3.10 28.96
CA LYS A 193 3.88 1.80 29.56
C LYS A 193 4.48 0.60 28.81
N LEU A 194 5.11 0.80 27.66
CA LEU A 194 5.83 -0.25 26.95
C LEU A 194 7.06 -0.72 27.74
N LYS A 195 7.37 -2.02 27.67
CA LYS A 195 8.59 -2.55 28.30
C LYS A 195 9.83 -1.89 27.69
N PRO A 196 10.86 -1.58 28.47
CA PRO A 196 12.14 -1.13 27.94
C PRO A 196 12.70 -2.13 26.93
N SER A 197 13.32 -1.63 25.87
CA SER A 197 13.96 -2.47 24.85
C SER A 197 15.48 -2.31 24.94
N VAL A 198 16.18 -3.41 24.67
CA VAL A 198 17.64 -3.41 24.67
C VAL A 198 18.13 -2.59 23.49
N SER A 199 18.98 -1.60 23.73
CA SER A 199 19.73 -0.91 22.69
C SER A 199 20.98 -1.72 22.33
N ARG A 200 21.39 -1.65 21.07
CA ARG A 200 22.59 -2.31 20.54
C ARG A 200 23.53 -1.27 19.93
N PRO A 201 24.32 -0.56 20.77
CA PRO A 201 25.23 0.51 20.31
C PRO A 201 26.26 0.05 19.28
N GLU A 202 26.59 -1.26 19.30
CA GLU A 202 27.51 -1.91 18.36
C GLU A 202 26.98 -1.96 16.91
N VAL A 203 25.68 -1.72 16.68
CA VAL A 203 25.10 -1.67 15.33
C VAL A 203 25.65 -0.47 14.57
N LYS A 204 26.49 -0.75 13.56
CA LYS A 204 27.07 0.26 12.67
C LYS A 204 26.13 0.51 11.50
N ILE A 205 25.91 1.78 11.18
CA ILE A 205 25.09 2.19 10.05
C ILE A 205 25.93 2.19 8.78
N ASP A 206 25.48 1.47 7.77
CA ASP A 206 26.08 1.46 6.44
C ASP A 206 25.53 2.62 5.59
N PHE A 207 26.14 3.78 5.70
CA PHE A 207 25.70 4.99 5.00
C PHE A 207 25.73 4.84 3.47
N PHE A 208 26.70 4.08 2.92
CA PHE A 208 26.75 3.85 1.49
C PHE A 208 25.62 2.92 1.04
N GLY A 209 25.34 1.87 1.80
CA GLY A 209 24.16 1.02 1.58
C GLY A 209 22.85 1.82 1.69
N VAL A 210 22.74 2.74 2.65
CA VAL A 210 21.59 3.66 2.77
C VAL A 210 21.46 4.49 1.50
N LEU A 211 22.53 5.12 1.02
CA LEU A 211 22.50 5.95 -0.19
C LEU A 211 22.03 5.15 -1.40
N LEU A 212 22.58 3.95 -1.61
CA LEU A 212 22.20 3.08 -2.73
C LEU A 212 20.74 2.67 -2.69
N VAL A 213 20.27 2.13 -1.55
CA VAL A 213 18.90 1.62 -1.47
C VAL A 213 17.88 2.75 -1.45
N SER A 214 18.16 3.86 -0.75
CA SER A 214 17.25 5.01 -0.71
C SER A 214 17.09 5.62 -2.10
N SER A 215 18.19 5.85 -2.82
CA SER A 215 18.15 6.35 -4.20
C SER A 215 17.44 5.38 -5.13
N ALA A 216 17.72 4.07 -5.02
CA ALA A 216 17.04 3.05 -5.82
C ALA A 216 15.53 3.06 -5.61
N VAL A 217 15.08 3.00 -4.35
CA VAL A 217 13.65 2.91 -4.03
C VAL A 217 12.92 4.22 -4.35
N ILE A 218 13.56 5.38 -4.09
CA ILE A 218 12.99 6.68 -4.44
C ILE A 218 12.81 6.80 -5.95
N LEU A 219 13.84 6.49 -6.74
CA LEU A 219 13.78 6.58 -8.21
C LEU A 219 12.77 5.59 -8.79
N LEU A 220 12.73 4.34 -8.29
CA LEU A 220 11.74 3.36 -8.71
C LEU A 220 10.32 3.84 -8.38
N SER A 221 10.07 4.21 -7.13
CA SER A 221 8.73 4.64 -6.70
C SER A 221 8.28 5.91 -7.44
N PHE A 222 9.16 6.90 -7.58
CA PHE A 222 8.85 8.14 -8.28
C PHE A 222 8.66 7.92 -9.78
N GLY A 223 9.53 7.12 -10.41
CA GLY A 223 9.41 6.74 -11.81
C GLY A 223 8.10 6.02 -12.11
N PHE A 224 7.75 5.00 -11.32
CA PHE A 224 6.47 4.30 -11.49
C PHE A 224 5.27 5.21 -11.23
N ASN A 225 5.24 5.98 -10.15
CA ASN A 225 4.13 6.87 -9.83
C ASN A 225 3.88 7.95 -10.90
N ASN A 226 4.92 8.36 -11.62
CA ASN A 226 4.83 9.40 -12.64
C ASN A 226 4.86 8.85 -14.09
N LEU A 227 4.88 7.54 -14.28
CA LEU A 227 4.96 6.92 -15.60
C LEU A 227 3.86 7.40 -16.55
N ARG A 228 2.67 7.65 -16.00
CA ARG A 228 1.52 8.15 -16.76
C ARG A 228 1.59 9.65 -17.06
N SER A 229 2.01 10.46 -16.09
CA SER A 229 2.06 11.92 -16.24
C SER A 229 3.24 12.36 -17.10
N PHE A 230 4.40 11.74 -16.91
CA PHE A 230 5.62 12.08 -17.68
C PHE A 230 5.68 11.37 -19.04
N GLY A 231 4.93 10.27 -19.23
CA GLY A 231 4.91 9.46 -20.44
C GLY A 231 5.69 8.16 -20.30
N LEU A 232 5.27 7.12 -21.05
CA LEU A 232 5.91 5.80 -21.02
C LEU A 232 7.25 5.78 -21.80
N PHE A 233 7.30 6.40 -22.97
CA PHE A 233 8.50 6.51 -23.81
C PHE A 233 8.82 7.95 -24.12
N MET A 234 7.90 8.67 -24.73
CA MET A 234 8.05 10.08 -25.08
C MET A 234 7.63 10.97 -23.91
N ALA A 235 8.37 12.05 -23.70
CA ALA A 235 8.05 13.03 -22.67
C ALA A 235 6.71 13.71 -22.97
N ARG A 236 5.89 13.87 -21.92
CA ARG A 236 4.64 14.65 -21.97
C ARG A 236 4.87 16.04 -21.38
N PRO A 237 4.01 17.02 -21.66
CA PRO A 237 4.16 18.39 -21.14
C PRO A 237 4.27 18.50 -19.60
N ALA A 238 3.79 17.50 -18.87
CA ALA A 238 3.90 17.43 -17.41
C ALA A 238 5.26 16.89 -16.91
N ALA A 239 6.15 16.42 -17.81
CA ALA A 239 7.48 15.97 -17.43
C ALA A 239 8.35 17.16 -17.01
N PRO A 240 9.11 17.05 -15.88
CA PRO A 240 9.95 18.14 -15.38
C PRO A 240 11.15 18.43 -16.29
N PHE A 241 11.58 17.45 -17.06
CA PHE A 241 12.64 17.53 -18.08
C PHE A 241 12.48 16.39 -19.08
N GLU A 242 13.15 16.51 -20.20
CA GLU A 242 13.26 15.44 -21.20
C GLU A 242 14.72 15.27 -21.64
N ILE A 243 15.09 14.08 -22.05
CA ILE A 243 16.41 13.77 -22.61
C ILE A 243 16.19 13.22 -24.02
N LEU A 244 16.49 14.00 -25.04
CA LEU A 244 16.26 13.62 -26.45
C LEU A 244 14.79 13.25 -26.74
N GLY A 245 13.84 13.94 -26.13
CA GLY A 245 12.41 13.63 -26.25
C GLY A 245 11.93 12.42 -25.42
N ILE A 246 12.84 11.73 -24.71
CA ILE A 246 12.51 10.57 -23.88
C ILE A 246 12.00 11.03 -22.52
N SER A 247 10.96 10.37 -22.02
CA SER A 247 10.39 10.59 -20.69
C SER A 247 11.41 10.29 -19.57
N PRO A 248 11.48 11.11 -18.53
CA PRO A 248 12.33 10.83 -17.38
C PRO A 248 11.88 9.62 -16.55
N ALA A 249 10.58 9.23 -16.60
CA ALA A 249 10.07 8.14 -15.77
C ALA A 249 10.73 6.77 -16.06
N PRO A 250 10.83 6.29 -17.32
CA PRO A 250 11.58 5.07 -17.62
C PRO A 250 13.06 5.15 -17.25
N LEU A 251 13.68 6.31 -17.44
CA LEU A 251 15.09 6.51 -17.08
C LEU A 251 15.29 6.37 -15.56
N MET A 252 14.41 6.97 -14.76
CA MET A 252 14.41 6.82 -13.30
C MET A 252 14.23 5.37 -12.89
N ILE A 253 13.35 4.61 -13.54
CA ILE A 253 13.14 3.19 -13.27
C ILE A 253 14.41 2.40 -13.58
N VAL A 254 15.04 2.61 -14.73
CA VAL A 254 16.28 1.92 -15.12
C VAL A 254 17.41 2.24 -14.15
N VAL A 255 17.65 3.51 -13.84
CA VAL A 255 18.67 3.92 -12.85
C VAL A 255 18.36 3.33 -11.47
N GLY A 256 17.10 3.34 -11.04
CA GLY A 256 16.67 2.72 -9.80
C GLY A 256 16.95 1.22 -9.74
N LEU A 257 16.72 0.47 -10.84
CA LEU A 257 17.07 -0.95 -10.94
C LEU A 257 18.58 -1.19 -10.87
N VAL A 258 19.38 -0.36 -11.53
CA VAL A 258 20.85 -0.43 -11.48
C VAL A 258 21.34 -0.17 -10.05
N LEU A 259 20.84 0.87 -9.38
CA LEU A 259 21.20 1.16 -7.99
C LEU A 259 20.74 0.07 -7.02
N GLY A 260 19.56 -0.52 -7.24
CA GLY A 260 19.07 -1.66 -6.47
C GLY A 260 19.95 -2.91 -6.63
N SER A 261 20.40 -3.20 -7.84
CA SER A 261 21.34 -4.29 -8.10
C SER A 261 22.72 -4.01 -7.47
N ALA A 262 23.20 -2.77 -7.55
CA ALA A 262 24.42 -2.33 -6.88
C ALA A 262 24.30 -2.45 -5.35
N PHE A 263 23.16 -2.10 -4.76
CA PHE A 263 22.90 -2.31 -3.33
C PHE A 263 22.99 -3.79 -2.95
N LEU A 264 22.38 -4.70 -3.72
CA LEU A 264 22.47 -6.14 -3.45
C LEU A 264 23.90 -6.66 -3.55
N ALA A 265 24.65 -6.21 -4.56
CA ALA A 265 26.06 -6.56 -4.72
C ALA A 265 26.91 -6.03 -3.54
N TRP A 266 26.67 -4.80 -3.13
CA TRP A 266 27.31 -4.18 -1.97
C TRP A 266 27.02 -4.93 -0.67
N THR A 267 25.76 -5.29 -0.43
CA THR A 267 25.32 -6.05 0.74
C THR A 267 26.04 -7.40 0.82
N ARG A 268 26.09 -8.15 -0.30
CA ARG A 268 26.82 -9.42 -0.39
C ARG A 268 28.30 -9.26 -0.09
N LYS A 269 28.94 -8.20 -0.61
CA LYS A 269 30.34 -7.90 -0.34
C LYS A 269 30.58 -7.63 1.15
N ARG A 270 29.67 -6.86 1.79
CA ARG A 270 29.79 -6.57 3.24
C ARG A 270 29.65 -7.83 4.10
N GLU A 271 28.73 -8.74 3.74
CA GLU A 271 28.59 -10.02 4.43
C GLU A 271 29.84 -10.91 4.24
N ALA A 272 30.39 -10.97 3.02
CA ALA A 272 31.64 -11.66 2.75
C ALA A 272 32.83 -11.09 3.55
N ASP A 273 32.89 -9.76 3.71
CA ASP A 273 33.88 -9.06 4.53
C ASP A 273 33.60 -9.17 6.06
N LYS A 274 32.59 -9.94 6.47
CA LYS A 274 32.11 -10.05 7.87
C LYS A 274 31.77 -8.68 8.50
N LYS A 275 31.37 -7.72 7.71
CA LYS A 275 30.87 -6.42 8.14
C LYS A 275 29.35 -6.45 8.22
N MET A 276 28.78 -5.75 9.20
CA MET A 276 27.34 -5.67 9.37
C MET A 276 26.68 -4.94 8.17
N PRO A 277 25.81 -5.60 7.39
CA PRO A 277 25.13 -4.97 6.27
C PRO A 277 23.95 -4.11 6.74
N LEU A 278 23.45 -3.23 5.87
CA LEU A 278 22.24 -2.45 6.15
C LEU A 278 20.99 -3.35 6.23
N PHE A 279 20.95 -4.40 5.43
CA PHE A 279 19.87 -5.40 5.39
C PHE A 279 20.48 -6.80 5.40
N ALA A 280 20.02 -7.65 6.31
CA ALA A 280 20.49 -9.02 6.40
C ALA A 280 19.84 -9.88 5.29
N LEU A 281 20.66 -10.39 4.37
CA LEU A 281 20.16 -11.24 3.27
C LEU A 281 19.60 -12.57 3.77
N GLU A 282 19.92 -12.98 4.99
CA GLU A 282 19.37 -14.16 5.67
C GLU A 282 17.83 -14.16 5.68
N VAL A 283 17.18 -12.98 5.73
CA VAL A 283 15.70 -12.83 5.67
C VAL A 283 15.11 -13.34 4.36
N VAL A 284 15.90 -13.39 3.29
CA VAL A 284 15.49 -13.85 1.94
C VAL A 284 16.40 -14.94 1.38
N GLU A 285 17.09 -15.68 2.22
CA GLU A 285 18.08 -16.67 1.81
C GLU A 285 17.42 -17.86 1.13
N SER A 286 16.34 -18.40 1.70
CA SER A 286 15.70 -19.59 1.20
C SER A 286 14.71 -19.31 0.05
N PRO A 287 14.49 -20.29 -0.86
CA PRO A 287 13.47 -20.17 -1.90
C PRO A 287 12.06 -19.93 -1.35
N LYS A 288 11.77 -20.42 -0.14
CA LYS A 288 10.46 -20.24 0.53
C LYS A 288 10.24 -18.78 0.94
N GLU A 289 11.26 -18.14 1.50
CA GLU A 289 11.21 -16.72 1.88
C GLU A 289 11.10 -15.81 0.65
N ARG A 290 11.88 -16.10 -0.40
CA ARG A 290 11.78 -15.36 -1.67
C ARG A 290 10.39 -15.50 -2.30
N ALA A 291 9.79 -16.69 -2.26
CA ALA A 291 8.41 -16.87 -2.70
C ALA A 291 7.42 -16.07 -1.85
N THR A 292 7.60 -16.03 -0.52
CA THR A 292 6.77 -15.24 0.39
C THR A 292 6.83 -13.76 0.06
N VAL A 293 8.03 -13.21 -0.17
CA VAL A 293 8.21 -11.80 -0.55
C VAL A 293 7.59 -11.50 -1.91
N LEU A 294 7.76 -12.38 -2.90
CA LEU A 294 7.12 -12.25 -4.22
C LEU A 294 5.59 -12.23 -4.10
N MET A 295 5.02 -13.15 -3.32
CA MET A 295 3.57 -13.21 -3.10
C MET A 295 3.06 -11.95 -2.38
N MET A 296 3.81 -11.46 -1.40
CA MET A 296 3.52 -10.22 -0.70
C MET A 296 3.56 -9.01 -1.66
N PHE A 297 4.54 -8.96 -2.54
CA PHE A 297 4.63 -7.93 -3.58
C PHE A 297 3.41 -7.97 -4.52
N LEU A 298 3.03 -9.15 -5.01
CA LEU A 298 1.87 -9.31 -5.89
C LEU A 298 0.57 -8.88 -5.21
N ILE A 299 0.30 -9.36 -3.98
CA ILE A 299 -0.98 -9.07 -3.33
C ILE A 299 -1.10 -7.59 -2.92
N VAL A 300 -0.01 -6.94 -2.48
CA VAL A 300 -0.01 -5.50 -2.17
C VAL A 300 -0.14 -4.67 -3.45
N GLY A 301 0.49 -5.10 -4.55
CA GLY A 301 0.31 -4.46 -5.86
C GLY A 301 -1.14 -4.55 -6.35
N MET A 302 -1.79 -5.69 -6.18
CA MET A 302 -3.21 -5.89 -6.52
C MET A 302 -4.13 -5.04 -5.63
N GLU A 303 -3.84 -4.92 -4.34
CA GLU A 303 -4.54 -4.02 -3.41
C GLU A 303 -4.47 -2.57 -3.90
N ALA A 304 -3.25 -2.11 -4.21
CA ALA A 304 -3.03 -0.74 -4.69
C ALA A 304 -3.72 -0.48 -6.04
N ALA A 305 -3.67 -1.44 -6.95
CA ALA A 305 -4.37 -1.38 -8.23
C ALA A 305 -5.89 -1.26 -8.04
N THR A 306 -6.48 -2.01 -7.11
CA THR A 306 -7.91 -1.95 -6.78
C THR A 306 -8.27 -0.63 -6.12
N ASN A 307 -7.49 -0.19 -5.12
CA ASN A 307 -7.68 1.08 -4.42
C ASN A 307 -7.45 2.31 -5.32
N PHE A 308 -6.82 2.14 -6.47
CA PHE A 308 -6.70 3.17 -7.49
C PHE A 308 -7.89 3.12 -8.48
N SER A 309 -8.14 1.94 -9.08
CA SER A 309 -9.09 1.81 -10.19
C SER A 309 -10.54 2.02 -9.78
N VAL A 310 -10.94 1.51 -8.62
CA VAL A 310 -12.34 1.57 -8.16
C VAL A 310 -12.74 2.97 -7.74
N PRO A 311 -12.01 3.68 -6.87
CA PRO A 311 -12.32 5.08 -6.55
C PRO A 311 -12.26 6.00 -7.77
N LEU A 312 -11.29 5.81 -8.67
CA LEU A 312 -11.21 6.57 -9.92
C LEU A 312 -12.50 6.43 -10.74
N TYR A 313 -13.00 5.19 -10.88
CA TYR A 313 -14.25 4.93 -11.61
C TYR A 313 -15.46 5.56 -10.91
N ILE A 314 -15.60 5.36 -9.61
CA ILE A 314 -16.75 5.86 -8.84
C ILE A 314 -16.79 7.39 -8.85
N GLN A 315 -15.66 8.07 -8.66
CA GLN A 315 -15.62 9.53 -8.60
C GLN A 315 -15.71 10.18 -9.98
N ILE A 316 -14.95 9.69 -10.95
CA ILE A 316 -14.90 10.33 -12.28
C ILE A 316 -16.06 9.89 -13.16
N VAL A 317 -16.44 8.61 -13.14
CA VAL A 317 -17.47 8.08 -14.05
C VAL A 317 -18.88 8.30 -13.49
N GLN A 318 -19.05 7.98 -12.21
CA GLN A 318 -20.36 8.08 -11.55
C GLN A 318 -20.59 9.46 -10.89
N GLY A 319 -19.59 10.34 -10.88
CA GLY A 319 -19.70 11.69 -10.29
C GLY A 319 -19.94 11.69 -8.79
N ARG A 320 -19.64 10.56 -8.09
CA ARG A 320 -19.83 10.45 -6.64
C ARG A 320 -18.71 11.17 -5.89
N ASP A 321 -19.04 11.71 -4.74
CA ASP A 321 -18.05 12.34 -3.85
C ASP A 321 -17.15 11.29 -3.13
N ALA A 322 -16.16 11.78 -2.40
CA ALA A 322 -15.22 10.94 -1.67
C ALA A 322 -15.91 10.11 -0.58
N PHE A 323 -16.92 10.67 0.10
CA PHE A 323 -17.68 9.95 1.14
C PHE A 323 -18.49 8.79 0.57
N GLN A 324 -19.20 9.01 -0.54
CA GLN A 324 -19.94 7.99 -1.27
C GLN A 324 -18.99 6.88 -1.79
N THR A 325 -17.80 7.26 -2.25
CA THR A 325 -16.76 6.32 -2.66
C THR A 325 -16.29 5.46 -1.51
N ALA A 326 -16.12 6.05 -0.32
CA ALA A 326 -15.75 5.31 0.88
C ALA A 326 -16.80 4.26 1.26
N ILE A 327 -18.08 4.64 1.24
CA ILE A 327 -19.20 3.71 1.48
C ILE A 327 -19.18 2.57 0.46
N ALA A 328 -18.94 2.89 -0.82
CA ALA A 328 -18.89 1.90 -1.89
C ALA A 328 -17.72 0.91 -1.73
N MET A 329 -16.59 1.34 -1.13
CA MET A 329 -15.42 0.49 -0.83
C MET A 329 -15.50 -0.20 0.55
N MET A 330 -16.47 0.15 1.38
CA MET A 330 -16.61 -0.39 2.74
C MET A 330 -16.71 -1.93 2.76
N PRO A 331 -17.48 -2.61 1.89
CA PRO A 331 -17.56 -4.07 1.88
C PRO A 331 -16.19 -4.74 1.68
N PHE A 332 -15.36 -4.20 0.78
CA PHE A 332 -13.99 -4.66 0.57
C PHE A 332 -13.13 -4.47 1.83
N ASN A 333 -13.06 -3.24 2.34
CA ASN A 333 -12.19 -2.90 3.47
C ASN A 333 -12.58 -3.61 4.76
N LEU A 334 -13.89 -3.74 5.06
CA LEU A 334 -14.37 -4.51 6.22
C LEU A 334 -14.05 -6.00 6.09
N SER A 335 -14.16 -6.55 4.89
CA SER A 335 -13.79 -7.96 4.64
C SER A 335 -12.30 -8.18 4.88
N VAL A 336 -11.43 -7.27 4.41
CA VAL A 336 -9.99 -7.29 4.71
C VAL A 336 -9.75 -7.22 6.21
N PHE A 337 -10.42 -6.30 6.92
CA PHE A 337 -10.28 -6.11 8.35
C PHE A 337 -10.64 -7.37 9.14
N PHE A 338 -11.84 -7.90 8.94
CA PHE A 338 -12.30 -9.08 9.70
C PHE A 338 -11.48 -10.32 9.35
N THR A 339 -11.15 -10.51 8.08
CA THR A 339 -10.37 -11.69 7.66
C THR A 339 -8.94 -11.63 8.20
N ALA A 340 -8.30 -10.47 8.26
CA ALA A 340 -6.97 -10.32 8.84
C ALA A 340 -6.91 -10.79 10.30
N ILE A 341 -7.99 -10.60 11.08
CA ILE A 341 -8.08 -11.10 12.46
C ILE A 341 -8.40 -12.59 12.49
N LEU A 342 -9.37 -13.01 11.67
CA LEU A 342 -9.94 -14.36 11.77
C LEU A 342 -9.05 -15.45 11.15
N ILE A 343 -8.24 -15.10 10.15
CA ILE A 343 -7.42 -16.06 9.42
C ILE A 343 -6.43 -16.82 10.32
N VAL A 344 -5.97 -16.17 11.37
CA VAL A 344 -5.03 -16.76 12.34
C VAL A 344 -5.62 -18.04 12.98
N LYS A 345 -6.95 -18.13 13.13
CA LYS A 345 -7.62 -19.33 13.66
C LYS A 345 -7.48 -20.55 12.74
N LEU A 346 -7.25 -20.31 11.43
CA LEU A 346 -7.08 -21.38 10.47
C LEU A 346 -5.65 -21.95 10.46
N TYR A 347 -4.68 -21.27 11.08
CA TYR A 347 -3.28 -21.72 11.13
C TYR A 347 -3.10 -23.06 11.83
N ASN A 348 -4.04 -23.44 12.72
CA ASN A 348 -4.02 -24.74 13.37
C ASN A 348 -4.52 -25.89 12.49
N ARG A 349 -5.17 -25.60 11.34
CA ARG A 349 -5.78 -26.60 10.47
C ARG A 349 -5.11 -26.70 9.10
N PHE A 350 -4.62 -25.57 8.56
CA PHE A 350 -4.10 -25.46 7.20
C PHE A 350 -2.67 -24.94 7.19
N THR A 351 -1.88 -25.41 6.23
CA THR A 351 -0.53 -24.91 5.98
C THR A 351 -0.56 -23.56 5.22
N PRO A 352 0.51 -22.76 5.31
CA PRO A 352 0.60 -21.49 4.56
C PRO A 352 0.34 -21.66 3.06
N ARG A 353 0.84 -22.74 2.47
CA ARG A 353 0.63 -23.08 1.07
C ARG A 353 -0.84 -23.27 0.73
N GLN A 354 -1.60 -23.99 1.58
CA GLN A 354 -3.03 -24.24 1.37
C GLN A 354 -3.84 -22.95 1.52
N ILE A 355 -3.58 -22.19 2.60
CA ILE A 355 -4.27 -20.93 2.84
C ILE A 355 -4.02 -19.96 1.68
N ALA A 356 -2.76 -19.82 1.24
CA ALA A 356 -2.42 -18.93 0.13
C ALA A 356 -3.10 -19.36 -1.18
N GLY A 357 -3.09 -20.66 -1.50
CA GLY A 357 -3.76 -21.19 -2.68
C GLY A 357 -5.26 -20.89 -2.70
N TYR A 358 -5.98 -21.18 -1.61
CA TYR A 358 -7.40 -20.88 -1.49
C TYR A 358 -7.69 -19.37 -1.53
N SER A 359 -6.84 -18.57 -0.89
CA SER A 359 -7.03 -17.12 -0.84
C SER A 359 -6.78 -16.48 -2.20
N PHE A 360 -5.75 -16.89 -2.96
CA PHE A 360 -5.55 -16.43 -4.33
C PHE A 360 -6.67 -16.87 -5.27
N ALA A 361 -7.19 -18.10 -5.10
CA ALA A 361 -8.35 -18.57 -5.85
C ALA A 361 -9.60 -17.71 -5.55
N LEU A 362 -9.81 -17.34 -4.29
CA LEU A 362 -10.92 -16.48 -3.89
C LEU A 362 -10.77 -15.05 -4.42
N VAL A 363 -9.54 -14.48 -4.39
CA VAL A 363 -9.23 -13.18 -5.03
C VAL A 363 -9.53 -13.23 -6.51
N ALA A 364 -9.09 -14.30 -7.21
CA ALA A 364 -9.34 -14.49 -8.63
C ALA A 364 -10.84 -14.58 -8.92
N ALA A 365 -11.57 -15.42 -8.18
CA ALA A 365 -13.02 -15.57 -8.32
C ALA A 365 -13.76 -14.25 -8.09
N GLY A 366 -13.42 -13.50 -7.04
CA GLY A 366 -13.99 -12.19 -6.75
C GLY A 366 -13.71 -11.16 -7.84
N ALA A 367 -12.47 -11.12 -8.37
CA ALA A 367 -12.09 -10.23 -9.44
C ALA A 367 -12.78 -10.56 -10.76
N PHE A 368 -12.83 -11.84 -11.16
CA PHE A 368 -13.57 -12.24 -12.35
C PHE A 368 -15.07 -11.97 -12.20
N TRP A 369 -15.65 -12.28 -11.04
CA TRP A 369 -17.04 -11.94 -10.75
C TRP A 369 -17.30 -10.44 -10.94
N LEU A 370 -16.45 -9.58 -10.37
CA LEU A 370 -16.56 -8.13 -10.56
C LEU A 370 -16.44 -7.74 -12.04
N ALA A 371 -15.55 -8.35 -12.82
CA ALA A 371 -15.41 -8.08 -14.24
C ALA A 371 -16.71 -8.33 -15.03
N PHE A 372 -17.54 -9.30 -14.60
CA PHE A 372 -18.82 -9.60 -15.24
C PHE A 372 -19.96 -8.71 -14.74
N VAL A 373 -20.07 -8.48 -13.43
CA VAL A 373 -21.25 -7.85 -12.82
C VAL A 373 -21.18 -6.33 -12.73
N VAL A 374 -19.99 -5.74 -12.80
CA VAL A 374 -19.83 -4.27 -12.70
C VAL A 374 -20.55 -3.59 -13.87
N SER A 375 -21.35 -2.60 -13.53
CA SER A 375 -22.10 -1.73 -14.45
C SER A 375 -21.95 -0.28 -13.99
N ASN A 376 -22.55 0.66 -14.72
CA ASN A 376 -22.58 2.07 -14.32
C ASN A 376 -23.36 2.31 -13.01
N ASN A 377 -24.13 1.33 -12.54
CA ASN A 377 -24.69 1.33 -11.18
C ASN A 377 -23.83 0.45 -10.26
N TRP A 378 -22.94 1.08 -9.46
CA TRP A 378 -22.05 0.37 -8.54
C TRP A 378 -22.77 -0.25 -7.34
N SER A 379 -23.86 0.35 -6.89
CA SER A 379 -24.56 -0.05 -5.66
C SER A 379 -25.49 -1.25 -5.88
N THR A 380 -24.98 -2.33 -6.48
CA THR A 380 -25.74 -3.56 -6.70
C THR A 380 -25.28 -4.69 -5.80
N PHE A 381 -26.19 -5.58 -5.42
CA PHE A 381 -25.86 -6.74 -4.58
C PHE A 381 -24.77 -7.65 -5.19
N PRO A 382 -24.76 -7.93 -6.52
CA PRO A 382 -23.67 -8.68 -7.13
C PRO A 382 -22.28 -8.05 -6.96
N VAL A 383 -22.18 -6.71 -7.04
CA VAL A 383 -20.90 -6.00 -6.82
C VAL A 383 -20.43 -6.18 -5.38
N LEU A 384 -21.35 -6.11 -4.40
CA LEU A 384 -21.04 -6.33 -2.99
C LEU A 384 -20.44 -7.73 -2.77
N ILE A 385 -21.01 -8.79 -3.36
CA ILE A 385 -20.47 -10.16 -3.26
C ILE A 385 -19.03 -10.22 -3.78
N GLY A 386 -18.76 -9.63 -4.93
CA GLY A 386 -17.43 -9.61 -5.52
C GLY A 386 -16.40 -8.87 -4.66
N LEU A 387 -16.77 -7.71 -4.11
CA LEU A 387 -15.91 -6.95 -3.21
C LEU A 387 -15.62 -7.69 -1.91
N VAL A 388 -16.62 -8.36 -1.33
CA VAL A 388 -16.45 -9.18 -0.13
C VAL A 388 -15.52 -10.36 -0.41
N ALA A 389 -15.74 -11.12 -1.48
CA ALA A 389 -14.90 -12.26 -1.85
C ALA A 389 -13.45 -11.83 -2.09
N PHE A 390 -13.24 -10.75 -2.85
CA PHE A 390 -11.91 -10.19 -3.09
C PHE A 390 -11.25 -9.74 -1.77
N GLY A 391 -11.98 -9.02 -0.90
CA GLY A 391 -11.49 -8.54 0.39
C GLY A 391 -11.12 -9.66 1.37
N ILE A 392 -11.89 -10.75 1.41
CA ILE A 392 -11.57 -11.93 2.23
C ILE A 392 -10.23 -12.53 1.79
N GLY A 393 -10.05 -12.79 0.49
CA GLY A 393 -8.80 -13.33 -0.03
C GLY A 393 -7.61 -12.40 0.23
N GLN A 394 -7.80 -11.10 0.04
CA GLN A 394 -6.78 -10.06 0.28
C GLN A 394 -6.35 -10.01 1.75
N GLY A 395 -7.29 -9.95 2.68
CA GLY A 395 -7.01 -9.89 4.12
C GLY A 395 -6.29 -11.13 4.63
N ALA A 396 -6.67 -12.31 4.12
CA ALA A 396 -6.01 -13.57 4.43
C ALA A 396 -4.56 -13.58 3.96
N LEU A 397 -4.29 -13.19 2.72
CA LEU A 397 -2.95 -13.20 2.13
C LEU A 397 -2.01 -12.21 2.79
N VAL A 398 -2.43 -10.96 2.98
CA VAL A 398 -1.59 -9.93 3.60
C VAL A 398 -1.15 -10.36 5.00
N THR A 399 -2.06 -10.91 5.79
CA THR A 399 -1.76 -11.36 7.16
C THR A 399 -0.90 -12.62 7.17
N LEU A 400 -1.25 -13.62 6.36
CA LEU A 400 -0.52 -14.88 6.27
C LEU A 400 0.94 -14.68 5.85
N LEU A 401 1.16 -13.99 4.72
CA LEU A 401 2.49 -13.85 4.13
C LEU A 401 3.42 -13.07 5.05
N PHE A 402 2.89 -12.05 5.72
CA PHE A 402 3.66 -11.31 6.71
C PHE A 402 3.97 -12.18 7.95
N ASN A 403 3.01 -12.95 8.43
CA ASN A 403 3.22 -13.87 9.54
C ASN A 403 4.30 -14.90 9.22
N VAL A 404 4.23 -15.53 8.04
CA VAL A 404 5.26 -16.50 7.58
C VAL A 404 6.64 -15.86 7.57
N LEU A 405 6.78 -14.64 7.05
CA LEU A 405 8.08 -13.95 6.96
C LEU A 405 8.65 -13.63 8.35
N VAL A 406 7.81 -13.17 9.28
CA VAL A 406 8.24 -12.85 10.66
C VAL A 406 8.59 -14.12 11.44
N THR A 407 7.82 -15.19 11.30
CA THR A 407 8.05 -16.44 12.05
C THR A 407 9.20 -17.26 11.51
N SER A 408 9.53 -17.14 10.21
CA SER A 408 10.69 -17.82 9.60
C SER A 408 12.02 -17.12 9.84
N SER A 409 12.01 -15.90 10.38
CA SER A 409 13.22 -15.09 10.64
C SER A 409 13.55 -15.04 12.13
N PRO A 410 14.86 -14.99 12.50
CA PRO A 410 15.28 -14.75 13.87
C PRO A 410 14.70 -13.44 14.43
N LYS A 411 14.46 -13.38 15.74
CA LYS A 411 13.90 -12.18 16.39
C LYS A 411 14.76 -10.95 16.23
N GLU A 412 16.06 -11.16 16.17
CA GLU A 412 17.07 -10.12 15.99
C GLU A 412 16.90 -9.39 14.66
N LEU A 413 16.35 -10.09 13.65
CA LEU A 413 16.08 -9.59 12.30
C LEU A 413 14.64 -9.08 12.10
N ALA A 414 13.83 -9.01 13.15
CA ALA A 414 12.44 -8.51 13.06
C ALA A 414 12.36 -7.10 12.46
N GLY A 415 13.36 -6.25 12.73
CA GLY A 415 13.49 -4.92 12.12
C GLY A 415 13.73 -5.00 10.60
N ASP A 416 14.60 -5.91 10.16
CA ASP A 416 14.91 -6.12 8.75
C ASP A 416 13.69 -6.70 8.01
N VAL A 417 12.94 -7.62 8.63
CA VAL A 417 11.65 -8.11 8.12
C VAL A 417 10.63 -6.98 7.96
N GLY A 418 10.52 -6.11 8.96
CA GLY A 418 9.64 -4.94 8.91
C GLY A 418 10.03 -3.96 7.80
N ALA A 419 11.34 -3.72 7.63
CA ALA A 419 11.89 -2.88 6.57
C ALA A 419 11.63 -3.48 5.18
N LEU A 420 11.86 -4.78 5.00
CA LEU A 420 11.58 -5.51 3.76
C LEU A 420 10.09 -5.43 3.39
N ARG A 421 9.21 -5.70 4.36
CA ARG A 421 7.76 -5.55 4.17
C ARG A 421 7.39 -4.15 3.70
N GLY A 422 7.93 -3.13 4.37
CA GLY A 422 7.60 -1.74 4.05
C GLY A 422 8.14 -1.32 2.68
N THR A 423 9.40 -1.63 2.38
CA THR A 423 10.02 -1.33 1.07
C THR A 423 9.32 -2.07 -0.06
N ALA A 424 9.15 -3.40 0.08
CA ALA A 424 8.46 -4.20 -0.93
C ALA A 424 7.01 -3.77 -1.10
N GLY A 425 6.31 -3.45 0.00
CA GLY A 425 4.92 -2.97 -0.03
C GLY A 425 4.76 -1.63 -0.74
N ASN A 426 5.60 -0.64 -0.44
CA ASN A 426 5.53 0.67 -1.11
C ASN A 426 5.88 0.57 -2.60
N LEU A 427 6.91 -0.22 -2.94
CA LEU A 427 7.27 -0.44 -4.34
C LEU A 427 6.17 -1.20 -5.08
N ALA A 428 5.60 -2.24 -4.47
CA ALA A 428 4.47 -2.99 -5.02
C ALA A 428 3.25 -2.09 -5.28
N ALA A 429 2.95 -1.18 -4.34
CA ALA A 429 1.86 -0.21 -4.50
C ALA A 429 2.13 0.73 -5.68
N SER A 430 3.35 1.26 -5.80
CA SER A 430 3.73 2.13 -6.93
C SER A 430 3.61 1.40 -8.27
N VAL A 431 4.14 0.18 -8.36
CA VAL A 431 4.06 -0.66 -9.58
C VAL A 431 2.60 -1.02 -9.90
N GLY A 432 1.84 -1.48 -8.91
CA GLY A 432 0.44 -1.88 -9.08
C GLY A 432 -0.44 -0.74 -9.59
N THR A 433 -0.30 0.44 -8.99
CA THR A 433 -1.02 1.65 -9.42
C THR A 433 -0.62 2.08 -10.82
N ALA A 434 0.70 2.08 -11.15
CA ALA A 434 1.21 2.48 -12.45
C ALA A 434 0.75 1.53 -13.57
N VAL A 435 0.91 0.23 -13.36
CA VAL A 435 0.50 -0.80 -14.33
C VAL A 435 -1.01 -0.73 -14.56
N MET A 436 -1.79 -0.64 -13.49
CA MET A 436 -3.25 -0.55 -13.61
C MET A 436 -3.68 0.74 -14.29
N GLY A 437 -3.12 1.87 -13.92
CA GLY A 437 -3.42 3.16 -14.55
C GLY A 437 -3.08 3.18 -16.04
N THR A 438 -1.94 2.62 -16.42
CA THR A 438 -1.53 2.50 -17.83
C THR A 438 -2.45 1.57 -18.61
N LEU A 439 -2.79 0.39 -18.05
CA LEU A 439 -3.72 -0.56 -18.66
C LEU A 439 -5.10 0.08 -18.90
N MET A 440 -5.67 0.71 -17.87
CA MET A 440 -6.99 1.31 -17.97
C MET A 440 -7.04 2.44 -19.01
N VAL A 441 -6.00 3.29 -19.08
CA VAL A 441 -5.93 4.35 -20.11
C VAL A 441 -5.73 3.77 -21.49
N ALA A 442 -4.89 2.74 -21.65
CA ALA A 442 -4.70 2.09 -22.95
C ALA A 442 -6.01 1.47 -23.47
N VAL A 443 -6.74 0.76 -22.60
CA VAL A 443 -8.04 0.17 -22.95
C VAL A 443 -9.10 1.25 -23.26
N LEU A 444 -9.13 2.32 -22.44
CA LEU A 444 -10.01 3.46 -22.67
C LEU A 444 -9.74 4.09 -24.04
N SER A 445 -8.47 4.43 -24.32
CA SER A 445 -8.08 5.05 -25.59
C SER A 445 -8.42 4.18 -26.77
N ALA A 446 -8.06 2.88 -26.72
CA ALA A 446 -8.40 1.94 -27.78
C ALA A 446 -9.91 1.82 -28.00
N GLY A 447 -10.70 1.77 -26.92
CA GLY A 447 -12.16 1.70 -26.97
C GLY A 447 -12.77 2.96 -27.58
N VAL A 448 -12.34 4.15 -27.16
CA VAL A 448 -12.82 5.43 -27.67
C VAL A 448 -12.45 5.57 -29.16
N ILE A 449 -11.19 5.34 -29.53
CA ILE A 449 -10.73 5.45 -30.92
C ILE A 449 -11.51 4.49 -31.84
N SER A 450 -11.64 3.22 -31.43
CA SER A 450 -12.39 2.22 -32.21
C SER A 450 -13.87 2.63 -32.38
N SER A 451 -14.51 3.08 -31.32
CA SER A 451 -15.91 3.50 -31.37
C SER A 451 -16.10 4.78 -32.21
N LEU A 452 -15.22 5.77 -32.06
CA LEU A 452 -15.27 7.00 -32.87
C LEU A 452 -15.05 6.70 -34.36
N THR A 453 -14.16 5.75 -34.69
CA THR A 453 -13.88 5.39 -36.10
C THR A 453 -15.08 4.70 -36.74
N ALA A 454 -15.76 3.84 -36.01
CA ALA A 454 -16.92 3.07 -36.51
C ALA A 454 -18.24 3.84 -36.46
N ASN A 455 -18.32 4.98 -35.78
CA ASN A 455 -19.59 5.68 -35.55
C ASN A 455 -19.86 6.71 -36.66
N PRO A 456 -20.99 6.58 -37.37
CA PRO A 456 -21.34 7.49 -38.45
C PRO A 456 -21.83 8.88 -37.97
N VAL A 457 -22.27 9.02 -36.73
CA VAL A 457 -22.75 10.29 -36.15
C VAL A 457 -21.59 11.25 -35.91
N ILE A 458 -20.40 10.73 -35.62
CA ILE A 458 -19.20 11.55 -35.36
C ILE A 458 -18.49 11.84 -36.67
N THR A 459 -18.57 13.10 -37.10
CA THR A 459 -17.98 13.54 -38.38
C THR A 459 -16.44 13.56 -38.35
N PRO A 460 -15.77 13.40 -39.52
CA PRO A 460 -14.31 13.53 -39.59
C PRO A 460 -13.78 14.85 -39.04
N ASP A 461 -14.44 15.96 -39.32
CA ASP A 461 -14.05 17.30 -38.84
C ASP A 461 -14.05 17.38 -37.31
N LEU A 462 -15.00 16.74 -36.64
CA LEU A 462 -15.02 16.68 -35.17
C LEU A 462 -13.88 15.79 -34.63
N LYS A 463 -13.53 14.71 -35.35
CA LYS A 463 -12.40 13.84 -34.96
C LYS A 463 -11.06 14.58 -35.01
N GLU A 464 -10.88 15.48 -35.97
CA GLU A 464 -9.65 16.31 -36.08
C GLU A 464 -9.57 17.37 -34.98
N GLN A 465 -10.72 17.88 -34.47
CA GLN A 465 -10.76 18.85 -33.39
C GLN A 465 -10.48 18.24 -32.01
N VAL A 466 -10.59 16.91 -31.88
CA VAL A 466 -10.34 16.20 -30.61
C VAL A 466 -8.94 15.62 -30.61
N ASP A 467 -8.11 16.05 -29.64
CA ASP A 467 -6.79 15.43 -29.45
C ASP A 467 -6.92 14.01 -28.90
N LEU A 468 -6.93 13.06 -29.83
CA LEU A 468 -7.03 11.62 -29.51
C LEU A 468 -5.80 11.09 -28.74
N ASN A 469 -4.68 11.81 -28.74
CA ASN A 469 -3.48 11.42 -27.99
C ASN A 469 -3.56 11.77 -26.50
N SER A 470 -4.47 12.69 -26.13
CA SER A 470 -4.67 13.13 -24.75
C SER A 470 -5.89 12.48 -24.07
N ILE A 471 -6.42 11.38 -24.64
CA ILE A 471 -7.56 10.65 -24.06
C ILE A 471 -7.24 10.21 -22.64
N ASN A 472 -8.10 10.61 -21.71
CA ASN A 472 -7.98 10.31 -20.29
C ASN A 472 -9.36 10.11 -19.66
N PHE A 473 -9.40 9.65 -18.42
CA PHE A 473 -10.64 9.58 -17.65
C PHE A 473 -11.17 11.01 -17.40
N LEU A 474 -12.19 11.40 -18.16
CA LEU A 474 -12.91 12.65 -18.00
C LEU A 474 -14.33 12.37 -17.53
N SER A 475 -14.86 13.18 -16.61
CA SER A 475 -16.28 13.13 -16.27
C SER A 475 -17.15 13.54 -17.47
N ASN A 476 -18.41 13.12 -17.50
CA ASN A 476 -19.35 13.49 -18.56
C ASN A 476 -19.49 15.00 -18.66
N VAL A 477 -19.57 15.70 -17.51
CA VAL A 477 -19.67 17.17 -17.45
C VAL A 477 -18.47 17.84 -18.12
N ARG A 478 -17.24 17.40 -17.80
CA ARG A 478 -16.04 17.97 -18.43
C ARG A 478 -15.91 17.62 -19.91
N LEU A 479 -16.38 16.44 -20.32
CA LEU A 479 -16.42 16.06 -21.73
C LEU A 479 -17.39 16.94 -22.48
N GLU A 480 -18.59 17.14 -21.95
CA GLU A 480 -19.61 18.04 -22.51
C GLU A 480 -19.10 19.49 -22.61
N GLU A 481 -18.47 20.02 -21.55
CA GLU A 481 -17.86 21.35 -21.57
C GLU A 481 -16.81 21.50 -22.68
N ARG A 482 -15.94 20.50 -22.85
CA ARG A 482 -14.94 20.52 -23.93
C ARG A 482 -15.57 20.43 -25.31
N LEU A 483 -16.61 19.62 -25.48
CA LEU A 483 -17.31 19.51 -26.75
C LEU A 483 -18.13 20.75 -27.12
N LYS A 484 -18.64 21.50 -26.14
CA LYS A 484 -19.28 22.82 -26.36
C LYS A 484 -18.34 23.87 -26.95
N SER A 485 -17.02 23.71 -26.79
CA SER A 485 -16.02 24.59 -27.45
C SER A 485 -15.66 24.16 -28.87
N THR A 486 -16.27 23.10 -29.38
CA THR A 486 -16.10 22.57 -30.75
C THR A 486 -17.35 22.82 -31.58
N THR A 487 -17.35 22.35 -32.82
CA THR A 487 -18.52 22.41 -33.74
C THR A 487 -19.53 21.29 -33.53
N ALA A 488 -19.44 20.54 -32.40
CA ALA A 488 -20.27 19.38 -32.11
C ALA A 488 -21.76 19.73 -31.96
N THR A 489 -22.62 19.00 -32.65
CA THR A 489 -24.08 19.07 -32.47
C THR A 489 -24.50 18.41 -31.15
N PRO A 490 -25.69 18.74 -30.60
CA PRO A 490 -26.20 18.09 -29.39
C PRO A 490 -26.29 16.56 -29.50
N GLU A 491 -26.57 16.01 -30.68
CA GLU A 491 -26.59 14.59 -30.94
C GLU A 491 -25.19 13.99 -30.87
N GLN A 492 -24.20 14.65 -31.44
CA GLN A 492 -22.78 14.23 -31.37
C GLN A 492 -22.24 14.28 -29.95
N VAL A 493 -22.64 15.28 -29.16
CA VAL A 493 -22.27 15.37 -27.73
C VAL A 493 -22.84 14.18 -26.95
N THR A 494 -24.12 13.87 -27.15
CA THR A 494 -24.78 12.74 -26.50
C THR A 494 -24.10 11.41 -26.85
N GLU A 495 -23.77 11.21 -28.12
CA GLU A 495 -23.11 10.01 -28.60
C GLU A 495 -21.66 9.90 -28.09
N ALA A 496 -20.92 10.99 -28.05
CA ALA A 496 -19.57 11.02 -27.49
C ALA A 496 -19.56 10.67 -25.98
N ILE A 497 -20.56 11.15 -25.23
CA ILE A 497 -20.75 10.78 -23.82
C ILE A 497 -21.01 9.27 -23.69
N ARG A 498 -21.91 8.72 -24.51
CA ARG A 498 -22.22 7.28 -24.51
C ARG A 498 -20.97 6.43 -24.80
N ILE A 499 -20.20 6.78 -25.84
CA ILE A 499 -18.95 6.10 -26.21
C ILE A 499 -17.97 6.14 -25.04
N ASN A 500 -17.81 7.29 -24.39
CA ASN A 500 -16.91 7.46 -23.27
C ASN A 500 -17.33 6.62 -22.04
N GLU A 501 -18.63 6.55 -21.74
CA GLU A 501 -19.18 5.73 -20.66
C GLU A 501 -18.92 4.24 -20.89
N GLU A 502 -19.19 3.75 -22.10
CA GLU A 502 -18.95 2.35 -22.46
C GLU A 502 -17.47 1.99 -22.43
N ALA A 503 -16.61 2.86 -22.96
CA ALA A 503 -15.17 2.65 -22.96
C ALA A 503 -14.57 2.64 -21.55
N ARG A 504 -15.05 3.51 -20.65
CA ARG A 504 -14.63 3.57 -19.23
C ARG A 504 -15.07 2.32 -18.46
N LEU A 505 -16.31 1.86 -18.68
CA LEU A 505 -16.80 0.62 -18.07
C LEU A 505 -16.01 -0.59 -18.56
N ARG A 506 -15.71 -0.66 -19.87
CA ARG A 506 -14.85 -1.71 -20.45
C ARG A 506 -13.46 -1.70 -19.84
N ALA A 507 -12.86 -0.52 -19.66
CA ALA A 507 -11.55 -0.39 -19.02
C ALA A 507 -11.55 -0.95 -17.59
N LEU A 508 -12.59 -0.67 -16.79
CA LEU A 508 -12.73 -1.22 -15.45
C LEU A 508 -12.92 -2.75 -15.44
N LYS A 509 -13.75 -3.27 -16.34
CA LYS A 509 -13.97 -4.73 -16.48
C LYS A 509 -12.67 -5.45 -16.83
N ILE A 510 -11.90 -4.92 -17.78
CA ILE A 510 -10.59 -5.47 -18.16
C ILE A 510 -9.59 -5.37 -17.02
N ALA A 511 -9.64 -4.30 -16.22
CA ALA A 511 -8.82 -4.16 -15.02
C ALA A 511 -9.10 -5.29 -14.01
N PHE A 512 -10.35 -5.59 -13.70
CA PHE A 512 -10.71 -6.71 -12.84
C PHE A 512 -10.34 -8.06 -13.46
N PHE A 513 -10.51 -8.23 -14.76
CA PHE A 513 -10.09 -9.44 -15.45
C PHE A 513 -8.59 -9.67 -15.35
N ALA A 514 -7.78 -8.63 -15.52
CA ALA A 514 -6.32 -8.67 -15.37
C ALA A 514 -5.91 -9.02 -13.92
N LEU A 515 -6.59 -8.44 -12.91
CA LEU A 515 -6.36 -8.78 -11.49
C LEU A 515 -6.70 -10.25 -11.20
N GLY A 516 -7.82 -10.74 -11.72
CA GLY A 516 -8.22 -12.15 -11.59
C GLY A 516 -7.20 -13.10 -12.23
N SER A 517 -6.73 -12.77 -13.42
CA SER A 517 -5.68 -13.54 -14.13
C SER A 517 -4.37 -13.55 -13.37
N LEU A 518 -3.95 -12.39 -12.85
CA LEU A 518 -2.73 -12.30 -12.01
C LEU A 518 -2.86 -13.12 -10.73
N ALA A 519 -4.03 -13.11 -10.09
CA ALA A 519 -4.29 -13.91 -8.90
C ALA A 519 -4.24 -15.42 -9.20
N LEU A 520 -4.80 -15.87 -10.32
CA LEU A 520 -4.68 -17.27 -10.76
C LEU A 520 -3.23 -17.67 -11.00
N LEU A 521 -2.46 -16.82 -11.69
CA LEU A 521 -1.03 -17.06 -11.92
C LEU A 521 -0.25 -17.13 -10.60
N ALA A 522 -0.63 -16.34 -9.60
CA ALA A 522 0.00 -16.33 -8.29
C ALA A 522 -0.20 -17.63 -7.49
N ILE A 523 -1.16 -18.48 -7.86
CA ILE A 523 -1.33 -19.80 -7.24
C ILE A 523 -0.12 -20.71 -7.52
N PHE A 524 0.54 -20.57 -8.68
CA PHE A 524 1.71 -21.41 -8.99
C PHE A 524 2.89 -21.17 -8.03
N PRO A 525 3.40 -19.92 -7.89
CA PRO A 525 4.49 -19.69 -6.96
C PRO A 525 4.07 -19.84 -5.48
N SER A 526 2.77 -19.73 -5.13
CA SER A 526 2.31 -20.01 -3.76
C SER A 526 2.57 -21.44 -3.31
N ARG A 527 2.72 -22.40 -4.25
CA ARG A 527 3.12 -23.79 -3.96
C ARG A 527 4.52 -23.93 -3.36
N ARG A 528 5.37 -22.88 -3.46
CA ARG A 528 6.70 -22.82 -2.85
C ARG A 528 6.68 -22.31 -1.41
N LEU A 529 5.52 -21.86 -0.92
CA LEU A 529 5.36 -21.46 0.47
C LEU A 529 5.60 -22.64 1.42
N PRO A 530 5.96 -22.38 2.69
CA PRO A 530 6.17 -23.42 3.69
C PRO A 530 4.97 -24.37 3.84
N ASP A 531 5.27 -25.66 4.07
CA ASP A 531 4.26 -26.68 4.37
C ASP A 531 4.07 -26.89 5.89
N TYR A 532 4.89 -26.25 6.74
CA TYR A 532 4.70 -26.23 8.19
C TYR A 532 3.67 -25.17 8.59
N ARG A 533 3.04 -25.37 9.74
CA ARG A 533 1.99 -24.43 10.22
C ARG A 533 2.62 -23.09 10.60
N PRO A 534 1.92 -21.96 10.35
CA PRO A 534 2.39 -20.67 10.78
C PRO A 534 2.62 -20.66 12.30
N GLY A 535 3.84 -20.28 12.72
CA GLY A 535 4.27 -20.31 14.13
C GLY A 535 5.11 -21.53 14.52
N GLU A 536 5.16 -22.60 13.71
CA GLU A 536 6.10 -23.70 13.86
C GLU A 536 7.40 -23.34 13.13
N VAL A 537 8.50 -23.17 13.87
CA VAL A 537 9.82 -22.98 13.28
C VAL A 537 10.43 -24.37 13.01
N PRO A 538 10.87 -24.69 11.79
CA PRO A 538 11.52 -25.98 11.52
C PRO A 538 12.80 -26.14 12.37
N ASP A 539 12.99 -27.32 12.96
CA ASP A 539 14.16 -27.66 13.80
C ASP A 539 15.52 -27.43 13.10
N GLU A 540 15.57 -27.43 11.77
CA GLU A 540 16.78 -27.15 11.00
C GLU A 540 17.33 -25.73 11.17
N LYS A 541 16.48 -24.73 11.49
CA LYS A 541 16.93 -23.36 11.79
C LYS A 541 17.35 -23.18 13.25
N LEU A 542 16.84 -23.99 14.17
CA LEU A 542 17.26 -24.00 15.58
C LEU A 542 18.66 -24.60 15.78
N LYS A 543 19.17 -25.38 14.83
CA LYS A 543 20.50 -26.00 14.90
C LYS A 543 21.63 -25.11 14.36
N LYS A 544 21.32 -23.95 13.76
CA LYS A 544 22.34 -23.00 13.24
C LYS A 544 22.55 -21.78 14.13
N THR A 545 21.87 -21.71 15.26
CA THR A 545 22.09 -20.74 16.34
C THR A 545 22.71 -21.49 17.53
#